data_84b27a6d9f281e921f37626a9b57d0db
#
_entry.id   84b27a6d9f281e921f37626a9b57d0db
#
_cell.length_a   1.000
_cell.length_b   1.000
_cell.length_c   1.000
_cell.angle_alpha   90.00
_cell.angle_beta   90.00
_cell.angle_gamma   90.00
#
_symmetry.space_group_name_H-M   'P 1'
#
loop_
_entity.id
_entity.type
_entity.pdbx_description
1 polymer ?
#
loop_
_entity_poly.entity_id
_entity_poly.type
_entity_poly.pdbx_seq_one_letter_code
_entity_poly.pdbx_strand_id
1 'polypeptide(L)'
;MKKLLAYVVVIVIGVLLSFPLVSGFALERAYEKRIANMPLQAGIAVAPQSYDRGWFRSHAVVRVTLSLDQLLGDPALGQQPLDLLVESRFYHGPLLLTDIGPRLGLGYGSLSLSGSSAEGVEQTLSRWLEAAPLNLRTIIYFDQSAQTELDIAAYEMDQGQDHIRFGGANLSLRSNKALTRFDASLLVRASNVLSAGFALDMAEASGSMSYTGNSPYTMVGESVFSIPKLALTSKSMVLILENLNLNSGNQVNPGKMDYFQTLEIESIESPLPITAASWHLEFTGVSPTGLERWSDVSMQIQQQFQSGTLPTDETGEPQLTPQLEAELEQVMQALFQPGLGFAQRLDVAALGAQHHADMRLGYNGLPGGVSFADLDDPLQFLPAFNGAVNPVSYTHLTLPTKCRV
;
A
#
# COMPACT_ATOMS: atom_id res chain seq x y z
N MET A 1 -54.16 -12.25 -18.67
CA MET A 1 -52.74 -12.64 -18.60
C MET A 1 -51.86 -11.93 -19.60
N LYS A 2 -52.11 -12.00 -20.94
CA LYS A 2 -51.23 -11.35 -21.95
C LYS A 2 -51.06 -9.82 -21.78
N LYS A 3 -52.14 -9.08 -21.41
CA LYS A 3 -52.07 -7.63 -21.17
C LYS A 3 -51.26 -7.29 -19.91
N LEU A 4 -51.40 -8.09 -18.84
CA LEU A 4 -50.62 -7.90 -17.64
C LEU A 4 -49.11 -8.14 -17.87
N LEU A 5 -48.78 -9.18 -18.63
CA LEU A 5 -47.41 -9.46 -19.03
C LEU A 5 -46.83 -8.30 -19.88
N ALA A 6 -47.60 -7.73 -20.81
CA ALA A 6 -47.17 -6.59 -21.59
C ALA A 6 -46.88 -5.36 -20.73
N TYR A 7 -47.74 -5.04 -19.74
CA TYR A 7 -47.49 -3.93 -18.81
C TYR A 7 -46.22 -4.18 -17.98
N VAL A 8 -46.01 -5.40 -17.44
CA VAL A 8 -44.81 -5.75 -16.69
C VAL A 8 -43.57 -5.58 -17.58
N VAL A 9 -43.59 -6.05 -18.81
CA VAL A 9 -42.49 -5.88 -19.77
C VAL A 9 -42.20 -4.40 -20.05
N VAL A 10 -43.22 -3.58 -20.26
CA VAL A 10 -43.05 -2.12 -20.50
C VAL A 10 -42.45 -1.44 -19.26
N ILE A 11 -42.93 -1.77 -18.06
CA ILE A 11 -42.37 -1.23 -16.80
C ILE A 11 -40.92 -1.65 -16.63
N VAL A 12 -40.59 -2.93 -16.84
CA VAL A 12 -39.21 -3.43 -16.75
C VAL A 12 -38.30 -2.72 -17.76
N ILE A 13 -38.72 -2.56 -18.99
CA ILE A 13 -37.96 -1.82 -20.01
C ILE A 13 -37.82 -0.36 -19.61
N GLY A 14 -38.88 0.29 -19.10
CA GLY A 14 -38.82 1.67 -18.60
C GLY A 14 -37.82 1.85 -17.48
N VAL A 15 -37.80 0.93 -16.51
CA VAL A 15 -36.80 0.91 -15.40
C VAL A 15 -35.40 0.68 -15.94
N LEU A 16 -35.20 -0.30 -16.82
CA LEU A 16 -33.90 -0.60 -17.42
C LEU A 16 -33.34 0.57 -18.23
N LEU A 17 -34.18 1.35 -18.88
CA LEU A 17 -33.78 2.53 -19.66
C LEU A 17 -33.55 3.76 -18.76
N SER A 18 -34.33 3.96 -17.68
CA SER A 18 -34.16 5.10 -16.78
C SER A 18 -33.01 4.94 -15.78
N PHE A 19 -32.71 3.70 -15.39
CA PHE A 19 -31.67 3.40 -14.40
C PHE A 19 -30.29 3.97 -14.78
N PRO A 20 -29.78 3.84 -16.00
CA PRO A 20 -28.50 4.40 -16.40
C PRO A 20 -28.45 5.92 -16.26
N LEU A 21 -29.55 6.61 -16.56
CA LEU A 21 -29.62 8.07 -16.42
C LEU A 21 -29.49 8.50 -14.94
N VAL A 22 -30.27 7.86 -14.06
CA VAL A 22 -30.24 8.16 -12.62
C VAL A 22 -28.88 7.82 -12.00
N SER A 23 -28.32 6.67 -12.34
CA SER A 23 -27.00 6.25 -11.86
C SER A 23 -25.88 7.15 -12.41
N GLY A 24 -26.00 7.66 -13.63
CA GLY A 24 -25.10 8.64 -14.21
C GLY A 24 -25.06 9.96 -13.44
N PHE A 25 -26.22 10.49 -13.02
CA PHE A 25 -26.29 11.68 -12.16
C PHE A 25 -25.69 11.46 -10.76
N ALA A 26 -25.97 10.29 -10.18
CA ALA A 26 -25.41 9.93 -8.89
C ALA A 26 -23.88 9.81 -8.94
N LEU A 27 -23.37 9.22 -10.02
CA LEU A 27 -21.94 9.07 -10.24
C LEU A 27 -21.24 10.42 -10.46
N GLU A 28 -21.81 11.31 -11.26
CA GLU A 28 -21.30 12.66 -11.48
C GLU A 28 -21.13 13.42 -10.15
N ARG A 29 -22.19 13.46 -9.32
CA ARG A 29 -22.14 14.11 -8.02
C ARG A 29 -21.13 13.47 -7.07
N ALA A 30 -21.04 12.13 -7.08
CA ALA A 30 -20.08 11.42 -6.27
C ALA A 30 -18.63 11.71 -6.71
N TYR A 31 -18.40 11.78 -8.02
CA TYR A 31 -17.12 12.13 -8.62
C TYR A 31 -16.71 13.56 -8.25
N GLU A 32 -17.57 14.56 -8.49
CA GLU A 32 -17.31 15.96 -8.15
C GLU A 32 -17.01 16.13 -6.66
N LYS A 33 -17.83 15.52 -5.79
CA LYS A 33 -17.61 15.54 -4.36
C LYS A 33 -16.28 14.89 -3.97
N ARG A 34 -15.90 13.77 -4.61
CA ARG A 34 -14.66 13.07 -4.30
C ARG A 34 -13.44 13.88 -4.72
N ILE A 35 -13.45 14.47 -5.91
CA ILE A 35 -12.36 15.33 -6.38
C ILE A 35 -12.22 16.57 -5.48
N ALA A 36 -13.34 17.23 -5.14
CA ALA A 36 -13.32 18.42 -4.29
C ALA A 36 -12.82 18.15 -2.85
N ASN A 37 -13.01 16.93 -2.35
CA ASN A 37 -12.60 16.53 -0.99
C ASN A 37 -11.42 15.55 -1.00
N MET A 38 -10.67 15.47 -2.10
CA MET A 38 -9.52 14.59 -2.16
C MET A 38 -8.41 15.14 -1.25
N PRO A 39 -7.95 14.35 -0.26
CA PRO A 39 -6.81 14.75 0.55
C PRO A 39 -5.57 14.77 -0.36
N LEU A 40 -5.07 15.94 -0.65
CA LEU A 40 -3.86 16.11 -1.47
C LEU A 40 -2.65 16.09 -0.54
N GLN A 41 -1.67 15.25 -0.85
CA GLN A 41 -0.36 15.34 -0.22
C GLN A 41 0.43 16.52 -0.80
N ALA A 42 1.36 17.05 -0.02
CA ALA A 42 2.30 18.05 -0.54
C ALA A 42 2.98 17.50 -1.81
N GLY A 43 3.05 18.33 -2.84
CA GLY A 43 3.61 17.92 -4.14
C GLY A 43 2.61 17.23 -5.08
N ILE A 44 1.33 17.09 -4.74
CA ILE A 44 0.29 16.57 -5.63
C ILE A 44 -0.80 17.62 -5.81
N ALA A 45 -1.04 18.05 -7.05
CA ALA A 45 -2.18 18.90 -7.40
C ALA A 45 -3.10 18.15 -8.37
N VAL A 46 -4.42 18.29 -8.20
CA VAL A 46 -5.44 17.66 -9.03
C VAL A 46 -6.37 18.72 -9.58
N ALA A 47 -6.46 18.82 -10.91
CA ALA A 47 -7.28 19.79 -11.61
C ALA A 47 -8.25 19.07 -12.59
N PRO A 48 -9.57 19.06 -12.32
CA PRO A 48 -10.53 18.53 -13.28
C PRO A 48 -10.52 19.36 -14.56
N GLN A 49 -10.47 18.68 -15.71
CA GLN A 49 -10.46 19.31 -17.04
C GLN A 49 -11.84 19.24 -17.69
N SER A 50 -12.43 18.06 -17.71
CA SER A 50 -13.76 17.85 -18.28
C SER A 50 -14.51 16.71 -17.60
N TYR A 51 -15.85 16.78 -17.64
CA TYR A 51 -16.74 15.67 -17.34
C TYR A 51 -17.91 15.68 -18.32
N ASP A 52 -17.96 14.66 -19.17
CA ASP A 52 -18.97 14.48 -20.19
C ASP A 52 -19.90 13.34 -19.80
N ARG A 53 -21.15 13.66 -19.42
CA ARG A 53 -22.15 12.66 -19.07
C ARG A 53 -22.96 12.25 -20.29
N GLY A 54 -22.92 10.97 -20.64
CA GLY A 54 -23.83 10.33 -21.57
C GLY A 54 -24.89 9.51 -20.86
N TRP A 55 -25.75 8.82 -21.64
CA TRP A 55 -26.84 8.01 -21.09
C TRP A 55 -26.34 6.74 -20.37
N PHE A 56 -25.46 5.97 -21.01
CA PHE A 56 -24.92 4.71 -20.49
C PHE A 56 -23.44 4.81 -20.09
N ARG A 57 -22.79 5.90 -20.42
CA ARG A 57 -21.36 6.12 -20.16
C ARG A 57 -21.10 7.58 -19.88
N SER A 58 -20.12 7.82 -19.03
CA SER A 58 -19.56 9.15 -18.81
C SER A 58 -18.05 9.09 -19.04
N HIS A 59 -17.47 10.23 -19.36
CA HIS A 59 -16.03 10.38 -19.58
C HIS A 59 -15.54 11.57 -18.77
N ALA A 60 -14.43 11.40 -18.05
CA ALA A 60 -13.81 12.47 -17.28
C ALA A 60 -12.32 12.54 -17.58
N VAL A 61 -11.78 13.74 -17.61
CA VAL A 61 -10.35 14.00 -17.73
C VAL A 61 -9.91 14.85 -16.56
N VAL A 62 -8.86 14.40 -15.89
CA VAL A 62 -8.24 15.10 -14.76
C VAL A 62 -6.75 15.28 -15.05
N ARG A 63 -6.24 16.46 -14.78
CA ARG A 63 -4.80 16.70 -14.74
C ARG A 63 -4.30 16.48 -13.32
N VAL A 64 -3.30 15.64 -13.15
CA VAL A 64 -2.57 15.42 -11.91
C VAL A 64 -1.17 15.95 -12.10
N THR A 65 -0.79 16.93 -11.30
CA THR A 65 0.53 17.53 -11.30
C THR A 65 1.32 17.04 -10.11
N LEU A 66 2.46 16.40 -10.33
CA LEU A 66 3.33 15.83 -9.31
C LEU A 66 4.62 16.65 -9.21
N SER A 67 4.93 17.18 -8.04
CA SER A 67 6.21 17.83 -7.70
C SER A 67 7.11 16.80 -7.01
N LEU A 68 8.01 16.16 -7.77
CA LEU A 68 8.83 15.04 -7.31
C LEU A 68 9.78 15.43 -6.17
N ASP A 69 10.29 16.67 -6.20
CA ASP A 69 11.10 17.26 -5.14
C ASP A 69 10.38 17.29 -3.78
N GLN A 70 9.10 17.65 -3.79
CA GLN A 70 8.26 17.68 -2.59
C GLN A 70 7.80 16.28 -2.14
N LEU A 71 7.53 15.39 -3.10
CA LEU A 71 7.09 14.02 -2.80
C LEU A 71 8.19 13.16 -2.20
N LEU A 72 9.42 13.32 -2.68
CA LEU A 72 10.56 12.49 -2.28
C LEU A 72 11.52 13.21 -1.32
N GLY A 73 11.30 14.52 -1.08
CA GLY A 73 12.14 15.32 -0.21
C GLY A 73 13.55 15.56 -0.74
N ASP A 74 13.77 15.36 -2.07
CA ASP A 74 15.07 15.52 -2.72
C ASP A 74 15.04 16.66 -3.75
N PRO A 75 15.62 17.83 -3.44
CA PRO A 75 15.68 18.96 -4.36
C PRO A 75 16.42 18.68 -5.68
N ALA A 76 17.24 17.62 -5.73
CA ALA A 76 17.97 17.24 -6.94
C ALA A 76 17.09 16.58 -8.02
N LEU A 77 15.88 16.14 -7.67
CA LEU A 77 14.94 15.50 -8.61
C LEU A 77 14.20 16.48 -9.53
N GLY A 78 14.54 17.75 -9.47
CA GLY A 78 14.12 18.79 -10.43
C GLY A 78 12.93 19.61 -9.94
N GLN A 79 12.95 20.89 -10.32
CA GLN A 79 11.92 21.88 -9.97
C GLN A 79 10.71 21.87 -10.93
N GLN A 80 10.71 21.01 -11.95
CA GLN A 80 9.60 20.97 -12.90
C GLN A 80 8.56 19.91 -12.46
N PRO A 81 7.31 20.33 -12.31
CA PRO A 81 6.24 19.39 -11.98
C PRO A 81 5.92 18.47 -13.16
N LEU A 82 5.66 17.20 -12.87
CA LEU A 82 5.23 16.21 -13.85
C LEU A 82 3.71 16.29 -14.01
N ASP A 83 3.24 16.63 -15.20
CA ASP A 83 1.83 16.65 -15.55
C ASP A 83 1.38 15.29 -16.12
N LEU A 84 0.40 14.67 -15.49
CA LEU A 84 -0.24 13.46 -15.94
C LEU A 84 -1.71 13.74 -16.30
N LEU A 85 -2.16 13.22 -17.42
CA LEU A 85 -3.58 13.21 -17.77
C LEU A 85 -4.19 11.85 -17.39
N VAL A 86 -5.21 11.91 -16.56
CA VAL A 86 -5.99 10.76 -16.10
C VAL A 86 -7.31 10.77 -16.84
N GLU A 87 -7.46 9.85 -17.79
CA GLU A 87 -8.73 9.62 -18.47
C GLU A 87 -9.53 8.56 -17.74
N SER A 88 -10.76 8.89 -17.37
CA SER A 88 -11.68 7.98 -16.68
C SER A 88 -12.93 7.78 -17.55
N ARG A 89 -13.29 6.53 -17.80
CA ARG A 89 -14.52 6.15 -18.48
C ARG A 89 -15.41 5.38 -17.53
N PHE A 90 -16.61 5.84 -17.36
CA PHE A 90 -17.60 5.23 -16.47
C PHE A 90 -18.76 4.69 -17.29
N TYR A 91 -19.15 3.47 -17.00
CA TYR A 91 -20.34 2.83 -17.58
C TYR A 91 -21.33 2.59 -16.44
N HIS A 92 -22.57 2.93 -16.66
CA HIS A 92 -23.61 2.85 -15.66
C HIS A 92 -24.89 2.21 -16.21
N GLY A 93 -25.55 1.45 -15.36
CA GLY A 93 -26.73 0.66 -15.73
C GLY A 93 -26.57 -0.83 -15.44
N PRO A 94 -27.63 -1.59 -15.53
CA PRO A 94 -27.60 -3.01 -15.19
C PRO A 94 -26.83 -3.86 -16.19
N LEU A 95 -26.76 -3.42 -17.46
CA LEU A 95 -25.96 -3.99 -18.52
C LEU A 95 -24.86 -2.99 -18.90
N LEU A 96 -23.64 -3.32 -18.58
CA LEU A 96 -22.45 -2.50 -18.79
C LEU A 96 -21.75 -2.95 -20.06
N LEU A 97 -21.74 -2.10 -21.08
CA LEU A 97 -21.06 -2.36 -22.37
C LEU A 97 -19.61 -1.86 -22.27
N THR A 98 -18.78 -2.59 -21.53
CA THR A 98 -17.42 -2.20 -21.19
C THR A 98 -16.42 -2.50 -22.31
N ASP A 99 -15.21 -1.99 -22.20
CA ASP A 99 -14.06 -2.26 -23.09
C ASP A 99 -13.60 -3.73 -23.05
N ILE A 100 -13.93 -4.46 -21.97
CA ILE A 100 -13.63 -5.89 -21.80
C ILE A 100 -14.85 -6.78 -22.12
N GLY A 101 -15.89 -6.24 -22.77
CA GLY A 101 -17.11 -6.92 -23.15
C GLY A 101 -18.30 -6.65 -22.23
N PRO A 102 -19.49 -7.20 -22.54
CA PRO A 102 -20.69 -6.99 -21.75
C PRO A 102 -20.56 -7.58 -20.35
N ARG A 103 -20.96 -6.81 -19.33
CA ARG A 103 -20.96 -7.18 -17.91
C ARG A 103 -22.31 -6.81 -17.28
N LEU A 104 -22.64 -7.49 -16.19
CA LEU A 104 -23.81 -7.16 -15.38
C LEU A 104 -23.32 -6.55 -14.05
N GLY A 105 -23.84 -5.37 -13.69
CA GLY A 105 -23.44 -4.68 -12.47
C GLY A 105 -24.10 -3.32 -12.32
N LEU A 106 -23.81 -2.63 -11.22
CA LEU A 106 -24.28 -1.28 -10.96
C LEU A 106 -23.46 -0.23 -11.72
N GLY A 107 -22.15 -0.47 -11.87
CA GLY A 107 -21.24 0.42 -12.54
C GLY A 107 -19.91 -0.24 -12.88
N TYR A 108 -19.25 0.33 -13.89
CA TYR A 108 -17.88 -0.02 -14.28
C TYR A 108 -17.12 1.27 -14.55
N GLY A 109 -15.91 1.36 -14.04
CA GLY A 109 -14.98 2.44 -14.31
C GLY A 109 -13.68 1.90 -14.88
N SER A 110 -13.16 2.53 -15.91
CA SER A 110 -11.78 2.32 -16.37
C SER A 110 -11.04 3.65 -16.34
N LEU A 111 -9.79 3.58 -15.91
CA LEU A 111 -8.89 4.71 -15.83
C LEU A 111 -7.60 4.36 -16.56
N SER A 112 -7.16 5.27 -17.41
CA SER A 112 -5.88 5.19 -18.11
C SER A 112 -5.05 6.46 -17.82
N LEU A 113 -3.74 6.28 -17.71
CA LEU A 113 -2.79 7.37 -17.54
C LEU A 113 -2.08 7.65 -18.87
N SER A 114 -1.96 8.92 -19.21
CA SER A 114 -1.10 9.39 -20.28
C SER A 114 -0.21 10.54 -19.77
N GLY A 115 1.05 10.56 -20.17
CA GLY A 115 1.96 11.65 -19.85
C GLY A 115 1.73 12.85 -20.74
N SER A 116 1.91 14.07 -20.21
CA SER A 116 2.05 15.24 -21.06
C SER A 116 3.53 15.49 -21.37
N SER A 117 3.84 15.87 -22.61
CA SER A 117 5.21 16.03 -23.11
C SER A 117 5.95 17.21 -22.43
N ALA A 118 6.90 16.89 -21.56
CA ALA A 118 7.88 17.84 -21.06
C ALA A 118 9.31 17.30 -21.26
N GLU A 119 10.33 18.14 -21.16
CA GLU A 119 11.73 17.76 -21.42
C GLU A 119 12.40 17.15 -20.17
N GLY A 120 13.28 16.15 -20.35
CA GLY A 120 14.08 15.56 -19.26
C GLY A 120 13.55 14.25 -18.72
N VAL A 121 13.51 14.06 -17.37
CA VAL A 121 12.99 12.86 -16.67
C VAL A 121 11.54 12.58 -17.08
N GLU A 122 10.79 13.63 -17.34
CA GLU A 122 9.42 13.59 -17.84
C GLU A 122 9.31 12.91 -19.21
N GLN A 123 10.28 13.09 -20.13
CA GLN A 123 10.26 12.37 -21.41
C GLN A 123 10.39 10.87 -21.24
N THR A 124 11.22 10.42 -20.32
CA THR A 124 11.41 9.00 -20.06
C THR A 124 10.15 8.38 -19.45
N LEU A 125 9.53 9.07 -18.47
CA LEU A 125 8.30 8.60 -17.85
C LEU A 125 7.11 8.69 -18.81
N SER A 126 7.00 9.75 -19.62
CA SER A 126 5.95 9.88 -20.65
C SER A 126 6.07 8.76 -21.70
N ARG A 127 7.28 8.50 -22.19
CA ARG A 127 7.52 7.38 -23.13
C ARG A 127 7.19 6.03 -22.50
N TRP A 128 7.53 5.86 -21.22
CA TRP A 128 7.19 4.64 -20.50
C TRP A 128 5.67 4.47 -20.34
N LEU A 129 4.93 5.51 -19.97
CA LEU A 129 3.47 5.47 -19.84
C LEU A 129 2.78 5.25 -21.20
N GLU A 130 3.33 5.79 -22.29
CA GLU A 130 2.84 5.52 -23.64
C GLU A 130 3.08 4.08 -24.10
N ALA A 131 4.25 3.53 -23.77
CA ALA A 131 4.65 2.19 -24.17
C ALA A 131 4.10 1.09 -23.22
N ALA A 132 3.94 1.40 -21.93
CA ALA A 132 3.39 0.51 -20.92
C ALA A 132 2.17 1.16 -20.24
N PRO A 133 1.02 1.27 -20.93
CA PRO A 133 -0.14 1.93 -20.38
C PRO A 133 -0.61 1.25 -19.09
N LEU A 134 -0.83 2.07 -18.09
CA LEU A 134 -1.43 1.67 -16.83
C LEU A 134 -2.94 1.72 -16.97
N ASN A 135 -3.59 0.59 -16.80
CA ASN A 135 -5.04 0.46 -16.89
C ASN A 135 -5.60 0.01 -15.55
N LEU A 136 -6.38 0.88 -14.92
CA LEU A 136 -7.14 0.55 -13.72
C LEU A 136 -8.61 0.35 -14.11
N ARG A 137 -9.19 -0.77 -13.73
CA ARG A 137 -10.59 -1.11 -13.99
C ARG A 137 -11.28 -1.46 -12.69
N THR A 138 -12.49 -0.97 -12.49
CA THR A 138 -13.30 -1.31 -11.31
C THR A 138 -14.72 -1.63 -11.75
N ILE A 139 -15.22 -2.79 -11.35
CA ILE A 139 -16.62 -3.17 -11.50
C ILE A 139 -17.28 -3.20 -10.12
N ILE A 140 -18.48 -2.63 -10.03
CA ILE A 140 -19.34 -2.68 -8.85
C ILE A 140 -20.55 -3.56 -9.19
N TYR A 141 -20.67 -4.66 -8.48
CA TYR A 141 -21.74 -5.64 -8.67
C TYR A 141 -23.06 -5.22 -8.00
N PHE A 142 -24.16 -5.95 -8.24
CA PHE A 142 -25.48 -5.63 -7.68
C PHE A 142 -25.56 -5.78 -6.16
N ASP A 143 -24.73 -6.64 -5.57
CA ASP A 143 -24.56 -6.79 -4.12
C ASP A 143 -23.67 -5.68 -3.50
N GLN A 144 -23.25 -4.73 -4.34
CA GLN A 144 -22.34 -3.63 -4.00
C GLN A 144 -20.92 -4.09 -3.60
N SER A 145 -20.57 -5.34 -3.87
CA SER A 145 -19.16 -5.74 -3.87
C SER A 145 -18.43 -5.08 -5.05
N ALA A 146 -17.12 -4.87 -4.90
CA ALA A 146 -16.28 -4.29 -5.94
C ALA A 146 -15.12 -5.23 -6.30
N GLN A 147 -14.78 -5.24 -7.58
CA GLN A 147 -13.55 -5.84 -8.08
C GLN A 147 -12.77 -4.78 -8.84
N THR A 148 -11.55 -4.55 -8.42
CA THR A 148 -10.60 -3.62 -9.05
C THR A 148 -9.44 -4.41 -9.63
N GLU A 149 -9.07 -4.11 -10.87
CA GLU A 149 -7.94 -4.70 -11.57
C GLU A 149 -7.02 -3.57 -12.04
N LEU A 150 -5.74 -3.67 -11.72
CA LEU A 150 -4.70 -2.81 -12.23
C LEU A 150 -3.80 -3.65 -13.12
N ASP A 151 -3.72 -3.28 -14.40
CA ASP A 151 -2.82 -3.87 -15.38
C ASP A 151 -1.77 -2.86 -15.80
N ILE A 152 -0.51 -3.24 -15.69
CA ILE A 152 0.63 -2.52 -16.27
C ILE A 152 1.17 -3.40 -17.39
N ALA A 153 1.17 -2.90 -18.60
CA ALA A 153 1.62 -3.65 -19.77
C ALA A 153 3.13 -3.93 -19.71
N ALA A 154 3.55 -4.98 -20.41
CA ALA A 154 4.97 -5.24 -20.62
C ALA A 154 5.60 -4.09 -21.42
N TYR A 155 6.85 -3.78 -21.11
CA TYR A 155 7.60 -2.68 -21.70
C TYR A 155 9.05 -3.09 -21.97
N GLU A 156 9.56 -2.68 -23.11
CA GLU A 156 10.96 -2.89 -23.48
C GLU A 156 11.55 -1.58 -24.03
N MET A 157 12.70 -1.21 -23.55
CA MET A 157 13.41 -0.01 -23.98
C MET A 157 14.89 -0.32 -24.18
N ASP A 158 15.41 0.08 -25.34
CA ASP A 158 16.81 0.06 -25.68
C ASP A 158 17.28 1.50 -25.89
N GLN A 159 18.20 1.98 -25.07
CA GLN A 159 18.77 3.31 -25.20
C GLN A 159 20.27 3.28 -24.91
N GLY A 160 21.09 3.22 -25.97
CA GLY A 160 22.53 3.19 -25.85
C GLY A 160 23.05 1.92 -25.19
N GLN A 161 23.50 2.02 -23.93
CA GLN A 161 23.95 0.88 -23.13
C GLN A 161 22.90 0.39 -22.13
N ASP A 162 21.75 1.06 -22.09
CA ASP A 162 20.66 0.73 -21.20
C ASP A 162 19.61 -0.13 -21.93
N HIS A 163 19.31 -1.27 -21.34
CA HIS A 163 18.29 -2.18 -21.80
C HIS A 163 17.35 -2.47 -20.62
N ILE A 164 16.08 -2.10 -20.76
CA ILE A 164 15.05 -2.32 -19.75
C ILE A 164 13.98 -3.21 -20.35
N ARG A 165 13.72 -4.34 -19.72
CA ARG A 165 12.62 -5.22 -20.04
C ARG A 165 11.78 -5.44 -18.80
N PHE A 166 10.61 -4.81 -18.77
CA PHE A 166 9.59 -5.02 -17.76
C PHE A 166 8.52 -5.99 -18.29
N GLY A 167 8.32 -7.11 -17.62
CA GLY A 167 7.39 -8.15 -18.07
C GLY A 167 5.91 -7.82 -17.88
N GLY A 168 5.61 -6.71 -17.21
CA GLY A 168 4.25 -6.29 -16.86
C GLY A 168 3.86 -6.71 -15.45
N ALA A 169 2.78 -6.10 -14.93
CA ALA A 169 2.22 -6.44 -13.63
C ALA A 169 0.70 -6.46 -13.66
N ASN A 170 0.10 -7.29 -12.82
CA ASN A 170 -1.34 -7.35 -12.60
C ASN A 170 -1.62 -7.38 -11.10
N LEU A 171 -2.54 -6.50 -10.66
CA LEU A 171 -3.10 -6.50 -9.30
C LEU A 171 -4.61 -6.67 -9.42
N SER A 172 -5.18 -7.65 -8.74
CA SER A 172 -6.63 -7.83 -8.60
C SER A 172 -7.00 -7.66 -7.14
N LEU A 173 -7.99 -6.83 -6.87
CA LEU A 173 -8.53 -6.58 -5.53
C LEU A 173 -10.04 -6.79 -5.55
N ARG A 174 -10.56 -7.57 -4.62
CA ARG A 174 -12.00 -7.74 -4.37
C ARG A 174 -12.35 -7.27 -2.98
N SER A 175 -13.47 -6.57 -2.85
CA SER A 175 -14.00 -6.15 -1.57
C SER A 175 -15.51 -6.34 -1.52
N ASN A 176 -16.06 -6.58 -0.32
CA ASN A 176 -17.49 -6.53 -0.10
C ASN A 176 -17.97 -5.08 0.09
N LYS A 177 -19.30 -4.87 0.07
CA LYS A 177 -19.94 -3.55 0.28
C LYS A 177 -19.49 -2.83 1.55
N ALA A 178 -19.35 -3.56 2.64
CA ALA A 178 -19.02 -3.01 3.96
C ALA A 178 -17.51 -2.76 4.14
N LEU A 179 -16.68 -3.11 3.13
CA LEU A 179 -15.21 -3.05 3.22
C LEU A 179 -14.64 -3.83 4.41
N THR A 180 -15.33 -4.93 4.77
CA THR A 180 -14.95 -5.83 5.87
C THR A 180 -14.39 -7.15 5.37
N ARG A 181 -14.24 -7.29 4.05
CA ARG A 181 -13.54 -8.39 3.40
C ARG A 181 -12.78 -7.86 2.21
N PHE A 182 -11.50 -8.22 2.17
CA PHE A 182 -10.59 -7.94 1.05
C PHE A 182 -9.86 -9.20 0.64
N ASP A 183 -9.89 -9.50 -0.65
CA ASP A 183 -9.06 -10.52 -1.26
C ASP A 183 -8.27 -9.84 -2.39
N ALA A 184 -6.94 -9.96 -2.38
CA ALA A 184 -6.11 -9.44 -3.46
C ALA A 184 -5.08 -10.45 -3.93
N SER A 185 -4.68 -10.29 -5.19
CA SER A 185 -3.57 -11.02 -5.81
C SER A 185 -2.73 -10.06 -6.64
N LEU A 186 -1.42 -10.20 -6.52
CA LEU A 186 -0.42 -9.46 -7.28
C LEU A 186 0.43 -10.45 -8.07
N LEU A 187 0.68 -10.13 -9.34
CA LEU A 187 1.62 -10.82 -10.19
C LEU A 187 2.50 -9.79 -10.87
N VAL A 188 3.81 -9.88 -10.69
CA VAL A 188 4.81 -9.09 -11.43
C VAL A 188 5.62 -10.07 -12.25
N ARG A 189 5.52 -9.97 -13.57
CA ARG A 189 6.25 -10.89 -14.45
C ARG A 189 7.74 -10.60 -14.44
N ALA A 190 8.51 -11.60 -14.83
CA ALA A 190 9.97 -11.50 -14.89
C ALA A 190 10.41 -10.22 -15.61
N SER A 191 11.35 -9.52 -15.00
CA SER A 191 11.83 -8.22 -15.46
C SER A 191 13.34 -8.14 -15.36
N ASN A 192 13.96 -7.45 -16.31
CA ASN A 192 15.39 -7.28 -16.39
C ASN A 192 15.76 -5.82 -16.70
N VAL A 193 16.76 -5.32 -16.01
CA VAL A 193 17.36 -4.01 -16.27
C VAL A 193 18.86 -4.19 -16.44
N LEU A 194 19.39 -3.79 -17.58
CA LEU A 194 20.81 -3.74 -17.85
C LEU A 194 21.20 -2.29 -18.15
N SER A 195 22.18 -1.78 -17.47
CA SER A 195 22.76 -0.44 -17.66
C SER A 195 24.28 -0.49 -17.55
N ALA A 196 24.98 0.59 -17.89
CA ALA A 196 26.44 0.66 -17.89
C ALA A 196 27.06 0.33 -16.51
N GLY A 197 27.26 -0.94 -16.21
CA GLY A 197 27.88 -1.43 -14.97
C GLY A 197 26.91 -1.85 -13.88
N PHE A 198 25.63 -2.02 -14.21
CA PHE A 198 24.58 -2.49 -13.33
C PHE A 198 23.64 -3.42 -14.10
N ALA A 199 23.28 -4.55 -13.51
CA ALA A 199 22.24 -5.43 -14.01
C ALA A 199 21.32 -5.86 -12.84
N LEU A 200 20.02 -5.78 -13.05
CA LEU A 200 18.99 -6.30 -12.18
C LEU A 200 18.21 -7.35 -12.96
N ASP A 201 18.06 -8.53 -12.40
CA ASP A 201 17.26 -9.62 -12.96
C ASP A 201 16.30 -10.13 -11.87
N MET A 202 15.01 -10.05 -12.14
CA MET A 202 13.94 -10.47 -11.23
C MET A 202 13.09 -11.53 -11.91
N ALA A 203 12.98 -12.69 -11.28
CA ALA A 203 12.01 -13.71 -11.66
C ALA A 203 10.58 -13.24 -11.40
N GLU A 204 9.59 -13.97 -11.92
CA GLU A 204 8.20 -13.67 -11.68
C GLU A 204 7.88 -13.66 -10.17
N ALA A 205 7.41 -12.52 -9.67
CA ALA A 205 7.01 -12.34 -8.28
C ALA A 205 5.49 -12.42 -8.14
N SER A 206 5.02 -13.01 -7.06
CA SER A 206 3.59 -13.15 -6.78
C SER A 206 3.27 -12.77 -5.34
N GLY A 207 2.04 -12.28 -5.15
CA GLY A 207 1.52 -11.98 -3.82
C GLY A 207 0.04 -12.27 -3.74
N SER A 208 -0.42 -12.59 -2.54
CA SER A 208 -1.84 -12.72 -2.24
C SER A 208 -2.13 -12.21 -0.84
N MET A 209 -3.31 -11.68 -0.64
CA MET A 209 -3.80 -11.34 0.69
C MET A 209 -5.29 -11.65 0.80
N SER A 210 -5.72 -12.04 2.00
CA SER A 210 -7.13 -12.25 2.31
C SER A 210 -7.39 -11.82 3.75
N TYR A 211 -8.25 -10.81 3.90
CA TYR A 211 -8.63 -10.24 5.19
C TYR A 211 -10.13 -10.17 5.33
N THR A 212 -10.63 -10.51 6.53
CA THR A 212 -12.05 -10.44 6.86
C THR A 212 -12.24 -9.98 8.31
N GLY A 213 -13.27 -9.20 8.58
CA GLY A 213 -13.54 -8.68 9.92
C GLY A 213 -14.87 -7.94 10.01
N ASN A 214 -15.10 -7.27 11.13
CA ASN A 214 -16.29 -6.49 11.38
C ASN A 214 -16.06 -4.98 11.15
N SER A 215 -14.80 -4.54 11.20
CA SER A 215 -14.36 -3.19 10.86
C SER A 215 -12.98 -3.25 10.22
N PRO A 216 -12.51 -2.21 9.54
CA PRO A 216 -11.13 -2.14 8.99
C PRO A 216 -10.04 -2.38 10.04
N TYR A 217 -10.30 -2.04 11.31
CA TYR A 217 -9.34 -2.18 12.42
C TYR A 217 -9.38 -3.53 13.12
N THR A 218 -10.38 -4.36 12.80
CA THR A 218 -10.55 -5.70 13.37
C THR A 218 -10.53 -6.80 12.31
N MET A 219 -9.95 -6.48 11.15
CA MET A 219 -9.79 -7.47 10.08
C MET A 219 -8.70 -8.47 10.47
N VAL A 220 -9.00 -9.74 10.22
CA VAL A 220 -8.09 -10.86 10.43
C VAL A 220 -7.77 -11.48 9.09
N GLY A 221 -6.52 -11.81 8.88
CA GLY A 221 -6.11 -12.44 7.64
C GLY A 221 -4.59 -12.51 7.51
N GLU A 222 -4.20 -12.92 6.33
CA GLU A 222 -2.80 -13.15 5.99
C GLU A 222 -2.50 -12.56 4.62
N SER A 223 -1.26 -12.14 4.43
CA SER A 223 -0.68 -11.79 3.14
C SER A 223 0.64 -12.51 2.94
N VAL A 224 0.85 -12.97 1.72
CA VAL A 224 2.07 -13.66 1.29
C VAL A 224 2.58 -12.94 0.05
N PHE A 225 3.88 -12.67 0.02
CA PHE A 225 4.58 -12.17 -1.16
C PHE A 225 5.84 -12.98 -1.37
N SER A 226 6.11 -13.41 -2.61
CA SER A 226 7.23 -14.28 -2.95
C SER A 226 7.92 -13.79 -4.21
N ILE A 227 9.27 -13.78 -4.15
CA ILE A 227 10.15 -13.59 -5.30
C ILE A 227 11.10 -14.80 -5.36
N PRO A 228 10.95 -15.70 -6.35
CA PRO A 228 11.80 -16.89 -6.44
C PRO A 228 13.28 -16.55 -6.65
N LYS A 229 13.58 -15.48 -7.39
CA LYS A 229 14.95 -15.02 -7.61
C LYS A 229 15.00 -13.53 -7.88
N LEU A 230 15.95 -12.87 -7.21
CA LEU A 230 16.33 -11.48 -7.46
C LEU A 230 17.85 -11.41 -7.53
N ALA A 231 18.40 -11.04 -8.68
CA ALA A 231 19.83 -10.92 -8.89
C ALA A 231 20.20 -9.47 -9.21
N LEU A 232 21.15 -8.94 -8.46
CA LEU A 232 21.75 -7.63 -8.63
C LEU A 232 23.23 -7.81 -8.92
N THR A 233 23.69 -7.34 -10.06
CA THR A 233 25.09 -7.42 -10.45
C THR A 233 25.61 -6.03 -10.77
N SER A 234 26.73 -5.66 -10.18
CA SER A 234 27.48 -4.46 -10.51
C SER A 234 28.95 -4.79 -10.72
N LYS A 235 29.77 -3.81 -11.13
CA LYS A 235 31.23 -4.00 -11.31
C LYS A 235 31.94 -4.50 -10.05
N SER A 236 31.40 -4.19 -8.87
CA SER A 236 32.04 -4.48 -7.57
C SER A 236 31.23 -5.43 -6.69
N MET A 237 30.02 -5.78 -7.06
CA MET A 237 29.12 -6.54 -6.22
C MET A 237 28.22 -7.46 -7.04
N VAL A 238 28.08 -8.69 -6.59
CA VAL A 238 27.04 -9.63 -7.03
C VAL A 238 26.22 -9.96 -5.79
N LEU A 239 24.91 -9.77 -5.89
CA LEU A 239 23.95 -10.16 -4.86
C LEU A 239 22.84 -10.97 -5.54
N ILE A 240 22.69 -12.22 -5.17
CA ILE A 240 21.60 -13.07 -5.64
C ILE A 240 20.84 -13.54 -4.42
N LEU A 241 19.53 -13.30 -4.43
CA LEU A 241 18.60 -13.75 -3.42
C LEU A 241 17.67 -14.79 -4.06
N GLU A 242 17.54 -15.94 -3.43
CA GLU A 242 16.65 -17.01 -3.90
C GLU A 242 15.59 -17.28 -2.82
N ASN A 243 14.34 -17.49 -3.29
CA ASN A 243 13.18 -17.78 -2.46
C ASN A 243 12.98 -16.73 -1.35
N LEU A 244 12.92 -15.45 -1.75
CA LEU A 244 12.54 -14.37 -0.86
C LEU A 244 11.03 -14.46 -0.62
N ASN A 245 10.61 -14.69 0.63
CA ASN A 245 9.23 -14.80 1.05
C ASN A 245 8.94 -13.80 2.17
N LEU A 246 7.88 -13.02 2.00
CA LEU A 246 7.36 -12.12 3.01
C LEU A 246 5.96 -12.59 3.38
N ASN A 247 5.78 -13.02 4.63
CA ASN A 247 4.50 -13.37 5.20
C ASN A 247 4.13 -12.36 6.25
N SER A 248 2.90 -11.88 6.23
CA SER A 248 2.37 -11.04 7.30
C SER A 248 0.92 -11.40 7.58
N GLY A 249 0.51 -11.20 8.80
CA GLY A 249 -0.86 -11.49 9.18
C GLY A 249 -1.19 -10.96 10.56
N ASN A 250 -2.40 -11.24 10.96
CA ASN A 250 -2.88 -10.89 12.28
C ASN A 250 -3.93 -11.88 12.76
N GLN A 251 -4.11 -11.95 14.06
CA GLN A 251 -5.13 -12.74 14.71
C GLN A 251 -5.80 -11.98 15.85
N VAL A 252 -7.05 -12.33 16.14
CA VAL A 252 -7.78 -11.76 17.27
C VAL A 252 -7.57 -12.63 18.49
N ASN A 253 -7.05 -12.02 19.54
CA ASN A 253 -7.13 -12.51 20.92
C ASN A 253 -8.27 -11.77 21.64
N PRO A 254 -8.82 -12.25 22.77
CA PRO A 254 -9.98 -11.61 23.41
C PRO A 254 -9.78 -10.12 23.63
N GLY A 255 -10.45 -9.28 22.80
CA GLY A 255 -10.42 -7.82 22.85
C GLY A 255 -9.15 -7.15 22.33
N LYS A 256 -8.20 -7.91 21.77
CA LYS A 256 -6.90 -7.42 21.28
C LYS A 256 -6.54 -8.07 19.95
N MET A 257 -5.58 -7.49 19.26
CA MET A 257 -5.04 -7.99 18.00
C MET A 257 -3.56 -8.28 18.17
N ASP A 258 -3.12 -9.39 17.58
CA ASP A 258 -1.70 -9.69 17.41
C ASP A 258 -1.36 -9.63 15.93
N TYR A 259 -0.23 -9.04 15.59
CA TYR A 259 0.28 -8.88 14.23
C TYR A 259 1.63 -9.56 14.12
N PHE A 260 1.88 -10.24 13.02
CA PHE A 260 3.18 -10.82 12.73
C PHE A 260 3.63 -10.49 11.31
N GLN A 261 4.93 -10.44 11.12
CA GLN A 261 5.58 -10.34 9.83
C GLN A 261 6.84 -11.20 9.83
N THR A 262 7.02 -11.99 8.78
CA THR A 262 8.20 -12.83 8.59
C THR A 262 8.77 -12.58 7.21
N LEU A 263 10.03 -12.23 7.14
CA LEU A 263 10.82 -12.17 5.90
C LEU A 263 11.81 -13.33 5.94
N GLU A 264 11.81 -14.17 4.90
CA GLU A 264 12.73 -15.30 4.75
C GLU A 264 13.45 -15.20 3.40
N ILE A 265 14.74 -15.43 3.40
CA ILE A 265 15.59 -15.54 2.22
C ILE A 265 16.35 -16.85 2.37
N GLU A 266 15.98 -17.84 1.55
CA GLU A 266 16.51 -19.19 1.68
C GLU A 266 17.99 -19.28 1.26
N SER A 267 18.36 -18.53 0.20
CA SER A 267 19.74 -18.49 -0.30
C SER A 267 20.16 -17.07 -0.62
N ILE A 268 21.34 -16.71 -0.16
CA ILE A 268 22.01 -15.43 -0.43
C ILE A 268 23.40 -15.73 -0.99
N GLU A 269 23.65 -15.30 -2.24
CA GLU A 269 24.99 -15.24 -2.82
C GLU A 269 25.44 -13.78 -2.82
N SER A 270 26.48 -13.47 -2.07
CA SER A 270 27.00 -12.12 -1.94
C SER A 270 28.50 -12.13 -1.60
N PRO A 271 29.22 -11.01 -1.75
CA PRO A 271 30.60 -10.88 -1.29
C PRO A 271 30.75 -11.03 0.24
N LEU A 272 29.66 -10.82 0.97
CA LEU A 272 29.62 -11.09 2.41
C LEU A 272 29.36 -12.57 2.65
N PRO A 273 29.94 -13.17 3.69
CA PRO A 273 29.79 -14.59 3.99
C PRO A 273 28.43 -14.93 4.63
N ILE A 274 27.35 -14.35 4.10
CA ILE A 274 25.95 -14.57 4.51
C ILE A 274 25.31 -15.46 3.45
N THR A 275 24.71 -16.57 3.87
CA THR A 275 24.13 -17.56 2.95
C THR A 275 22.62 -17.69 3.04
N ALA A 276 22.01 -17.29 4.16
CA ALA A 276 20.57 -17.23 4.35
C ALA A 276 20.23 -16.24 5.47
N ALA A 277 19.01 -15.73 5.47
CA ALA A 277 18.53 -14.85 6.53
C ALA A 277 17.02 -15.01 6.73
N SER A 278 16.55 -14.90 7.99
CA SER A 278 15.15 -14.71 8.29
C SER A 278 14.98 -13.65 9.37
N TRP A 279 13.91 -12.89 9.25
CA TRP A 279 13.52 -11.87 10.20
C TRP A 279 12.04 -12.04 10.55
N HIS A 280 11.77 -12.16 11.84
CA HIS A 280 10.43 -12.29 12.37
C HIS A 280 10.15 -11.11 13.29
N LEU A 281 8.99 -10.49 13.11
CA LEU A 281 8.48 -9.36 13.86
C LEU A 281 7.10 -9.70 14.39
N GLU A 282 6.83 -9.41 15.64
CA GLU A 282 5.53 -9.66 16.27
C GLU A 282 5.13 -8.47 17.16
N PHE A 283 3.88 -8.03 17.02
CA PHE A 283 3.21 -7.12 17.94
C PHE A 283 2.04 -7.86 18.57
N THR A 284 2.00 -7.95 19.88
CA THR A 284 0.94 -8.61 20.62
C THR A 284 0.14 -7.66 21.46
N GLY A 285 -1.12 -7.93 21.68
CA GLY A 285 -1.95 -7.18 22.61
C GLY A 285 -2.34 -5.78 22.12
N VAL A 286 -2.33 -5.52 20.82
CA VAL A 286 -2.72 -4.23 20.22
C VAL A 286 -4.21 -4.01 20.40
N SER A 287 -4.61 -2.82 20.83
CA SER A 287 -6.01 -2.45 21.02
C SER A 287 -6.67 -2.00 19.71
N PRO A 288 -7.69 -2.72 19.18
CA PRO A 288 -8.42 -2.27 17.98
C PRO A 288 -9.08 -0.92 18.18
N THR A 289 -9.65 -0.67 19.37
CA THR A 289 -10.26 0.62 19.71
C THR A 289 -9.22 1.75 19.75
N GLY A 290 -8.00 1.43 20.19
CA GLY A 290 -6.87 2.38 20.14
C GLY A 290 -6.48 2.73 18.71
N LEU A 291 -6.43 1.74 17.81
CA LEU A 291 -6.15 1.96 16.39
C LEU A 291 -7.25 2.79 15.69
N GLU A 292 -8.53 2.53 16.00
CA GLU A 292 -9.65 3.29 15.47
C GLU A 292 -9.56 4.76 15.89
N ARG A 293 -9.35 5.03 17.17
CA ARG A 293 -9.15 6.38 17.69
C ARG A 293 -7.93 7.07 17.08
N TRP A 294 -6.82 6.36 16.95
CA TRP A 294 -5.62 6.88 16.28
C TRP A 294 -5.93 7.32 14.86
N SER A 295 -6.66 6.51 14.10
CA SER A 295 -7.07 6.85 12.74
C SER A 295 -7.90 8.13 12.69
N ASP A 296 -8.86 8.27 13.60
CA ASP A 296 -9.73 9.46 13.65
C ASP A 296 -8.92 10.72 14.00
N VAL A 297 -8.07 10.67 15.02
CA VAL A 297 -7.24 11.80 15.45
C VAL A 297 -6.19 12.14 14.39
N SER A 298 -5.55 11.16 13.79
CA SER A 298 -4.56 11.39 12.72
C SER A 298 -5.18 12.07 11.50
N MET A 299 -6.39 11.70 11.12
CA MET A 299 -7.13 12.39 10.05
C MET A 299 -7.46 13.83 10.42
N GLN A 300 -7.85 14.12 11.66
CA GLN A 300 -8.12 15.48 12.11
C GLN A 300 -6.85 16.34 12.10
N ILE A 301 -5.73 15.81 12.60
CA ILE A 301 -4.42 16.48 12.55
C ILE A 301 -4.04 16.80 11.10
N GLN A 302 -4.15 15.81 10.21
CA GLN A 302 -3.84 15.99 8.80
C GLN A 302 -4.74 17.05 8.14
N GLN A 303 -6.03 17.05 8.40
CA GLN A 303 -6.97 18.06 7.87
C GLN A 303 -6.63 19.47 8.37
N GLN A 304 -6.33 19.63 9.66
CA GLN A 304 -5.97 20.93 10.22
C GLN A 304 -4.62 21.41 9.70
N PHE A 305 -3.65 20.51 9.51
CA PHE A 305 -2.36 20.82 8.89
C PHE A 305 -2.54 21.32 7.44
N GLN A 306 -3.30 20.60 6.64
CA GLN A 306 -3.55 20.95 5.23
C GLN A 306 -4.36 22.23 5.06
N SER A 307 -5.29 22.51 5.96
CA SER A 307 -6.10 23.74 5.96
C SER A 307 -5.35 24.96 6.53
N GLY A 308 -4.14 24.76 7.10
CA GLY A 308 -3.39 25.83 7.77
C GLY A 308 -4.11 26.38 9.02
N THR A 309 -4.99 25.56 9.64
CA THR A 309 -5.77 25.98 10.81
C THR A 309 -5.09 25.61 12.13
N LEU A 310 -3.98 24.87 12.11
CA LEU A 310 -3.17 24.66 13.30
C LEU A 310 -2.55 25.98 13.76
N PRO A 311 -2.59 26.29 15.05
CA PRO A 311 -1.85 27.42 15.60
C PRO A 311 -0.34 27.21 15.36
N THR A 312 0.40 28.29 15.20
CA THR A 312 1.86 28.27 15.09
C THR A 312 2.48 28.90 16.33
N ASP A 313 3.63 28.40 16.74
CA ASP A 313 4.41 28.99 17.80
C ASP A 313 5.16 30.26 17.35
N GLU A 314 5.99 30.82 18.23
CA GLU A 314 6.78 32.03 17.96
C GLU A 314 7.82 31.82 16.83
N THR A 315 8.17 30.58 16.51
CA THR A 315 9.10 30.20 15.43
C THR A 315 8.37 29.91 14.11
N GLY A 316 7.03 29.90 14.12
CA GLY A 316 6.18 29.59 12.95
C GLY A 316 5.94 28.07 12.78
N GLU A 317 6.33 27.24 13.73
CA GLU A 317 6.08 25.81 13.69
C GLU A 317 4.64 25.48 14.11
N PRO A 318 3.94 24.57 13.39
CA PRO A 318 2.59 24.16 13.75
C PRO A 318 2.55 23.49 15.14
N GLN A 319 1.61 23.92 15.97
CA GLN A 319 1.36 23.31 17.28
C GLN A 319 0.00 22.62 17.30
N LEU A 320 -0.09 21.54 18.07
CA LEU A 320 -1.39 20.92 18.33
C LEU A 320 -2.25 21.84 19.20
N THR A 321 -3.53 21.83 18.94
CA THR A 321 -4.47 22.50 19.85
C THR A 321 -4.60 21.72 21.16
N PRO A 322 -4.89 22.35 22.31
CA PRO A 322 -5.09 21.64 23.58
C PRO A 322 -6.14 20.52 23.50
N GLN A 323 -7.11 20.65 22.62
CA GLN A 323 -8.11 19.61 22.36
C GLN A 323 -7.47 18.40 21.68
N LEU A 324 -6.66 18.61 20.62
CA LEU A 324 -5.98 17.53 19.91
C LEU A 324 -4.94 16.85 20.80
N GLU A 325 -4.25 17.58 21.66
CA GLU A 325 -3.33 17.02 22.66
C GLU A 325 -4.08 16.09 23.62
N ALA A 326 -5.23 16.51 24.14
CA ALA A 326 -6.06 15.68 25.02
C ALA A 326 -6.61 14.43 24.31
N GLU A 327 -7.01 14.57 23.02
CA GLU A 327 -7.45 13.44 22.20
C GLU A 327 -6.28 12.48 21.91
N LEU A 328 -5.09 12.99 21.63
CA LEU A 328 -3.88 12.19 21.42
C LEU A 328 -3.49 11.43 22.70
N GLU A 329 -3.59 12.06 23.87
CA GLU A 329 -3.37 11.38 25.15
C GLU A 329 -4.33 10.19 25.34
N GLN A 330 -5.62 10.38 25.04
CA GLN A 330 -6.60 9.29 25.09
C GLN A 330 -6.28 8.17 24.11
N VAL A 331 -5.77 8.50 22.93
CA VAL A 331 -5.28 7.53 21.95
C VAL A 331 -4.09 6.75 22.50
N MET A 332 -3.10 7.43 23.06
CA MET A 332 -1.93 6.79 23.68
C MET A 332 -2.33 5.84 24.82
N GLN A 333 -3.24 6.26 25.68
CA GLN A 333 -3.78 5.42 26.75
C GLN A 333 -4.55 4.20 26.20
N ALA A 334 -5.25 4.35 25.08
CA ALA A 334 -5.98 3.26 24.45
C ALA A 334 -5.08 2.28 23.70
N LEU A 335 -3.98 2.74 23.10
CA LEU A 335 -3.00 1.92 22.39
C LEU A 335 -2.05 1.22 23.36
N PHE A 336 -1.47 1.96 24.30
CA PHE A 336 -0.48 1.48 25.26
C PHE A 336 -1.18 0.92 26.50
N GLN A 337 -1.72 -0.28 26.37
CA GLN A 337 -2.34 -1.01 27.48
C GLN A 337 -1.38 -2.10 27.99
N PRO A 338 -1.41 -2.42 29.30
CA PRO A 338 -0.65 -3.55 29.84
C PRO A 338 -0.90 -4.83 29.03
N GLY A 339 0.20 -5.50 28.66
CA GLY A 339 0.19 -6.65 27.79
C GLY A 339 0.37 -6.35 26.29
N LEU A 340 0.55 -5.06 25.91
CA LEU A 340 1.14 -4.72 24.62
C LEU A 340 2.57 -5.25 24.58
N GLY A 341 2.91 -6.00 23.56
CA GLY A 341 4.22 -6.61 23.39
C GLY A 341 4.79 -6.37 22.00
N PHE A 342 6.08 -6.36 21.93
CA PHE A 342 6.88 -6.34 20.71
C PHE A 342 7.92 -7.43 20.81
N ALA A 343 8.02 -8.28 19.79
CA ALA A 343 9.10 -9.26 19.68
C ALA A 343 9.70 -9.20 18.28
N GLN A 344 11.01 -9.33 18.25
CA GLN A 344 11.79 -9.39 17.01
C GLN A 344 12.80 -10.50 17.13
N ARG A 345 12.92 -11.30 16.06
CA ARG A 345 13.96 -12.32 15.94
C ARG A 345 14.61 -12.20 14.57
N LEU A 346 15.94 -12.19 14.59
CA LEU A 346 16.77 -12.23 13.39
C LEU A 346 17.62 -13.51 13.42
N ASP A 347 17.52 -14.33 12.40
CA ASP A 347 18.36 -15.50 12.18
C ASP A 347 19.18 -15.27 10.90
N VAL A 348 20.49 -15.50 10.98
CA VAL A 348 21.43 -15.32 9.86
C VAL A 348 22.37 -16.51 9.79
N ALA A 349 22.42 -17.16 8.63
CA ALA A 349 23.46 -18.13 8.32
C ALA A 349 24.67 -17.40 7.73
N ALA A 350 25.77 -17.35 8.47
CA ALA A 350 26.97 -16.66 8.05
C ALA A 350 28.24 -17.37 8.55
N LEU A 351 29.34 -17.27 7.80
CA LEU A 351 30.65 -17.84 8.19
C LEU A 351 30.59 -19.33 8.53
N GLY A 352 29.65 -20.09 7.93
CA GLY A 352 29.45 -21.51 8.21
C GLY A 352 28.75 -21.81 9.54
N ALA A 353 28.16 -20.82 10.19
CA ALA A 353 27.44 -20.94 11.46
C ALA A 353 26.06 -20.27 11.38
N GLN A 354 25.19 -20.61 12.32
CA GLN A 354 23.91 -19.92 12.54
C GLN A 354 24.08 -18.90 13.65
N HIS A 355 23.58 -17.69 13.39
CA HIS A 355 23.56 -16.61 14.35
C HIS A 355 22.13 -16.18 14.55
N HIS A 356 21.73 -15.90 15.78
CA HIS A 356 20.40 -15.36 16.05
C HIS A 356 20.45 -14.23 17.08
N ALA A 357 19.53 -13.29 16.95
CA ALA A 357 19.32 -12.23 17.89
C ALA A 357 17.82 -12.12 18.18
N ASP A 358 17.46 -12.16 19.45
CA ASP A 358 16.09 -11.96 19.92
C ASP A 358 16.00 -10.66 20.69
N MET A 359 14.94 -9.90 20.43
CA MET A 359 14.55 -8.76 21.26
C MET A 359 13.08 -8.91 21.63
N ARG A 360 12.75 -8.70 22.89
CA ARG A 360 11.38 -8.70 23.37
C ARG A 360 11.17 -7.51 24.29
N LEU A 361 10.08 -6.79 24.08
CA LEU A 361 9.65 -5.68 24.90
C LEU A 361 8.19 -5.91 25.27
N GLY A 362 7.85 -5.79 26.53
CA GLY A 362 6.49 -5.86 27.03
C GLY A 362 6.15 -4.57 27.77
N TYR A 363 5.01 -4.00 27.47
CA TYR A 363 4.52 -2.82 28.16
C TYR A 363 3.72 -3.21 29.41
N ASN A 364 4.16 -2.72 30.57
CA ASN A 364 3.56 -3.01 31.88
C ASN A 364 2.64 -1.88 32.37
N GLY A 365 2.59 -0.76 31.69
CA GLY A 365 1.92 0.45 32.12
C GLY A 365 2.89 1.49 32.68
N LEU A 366 2.51 2.74 32.61
CA LEU A 366 3.27 3.83 33.24
C LEU A 366 3.27 3.66 34.77
N PRO A 367 4.34 4.07 35.45
CA PRO A 367 4.37 4.13 36.93
C PRO A 367 3.17 4.91 37.47
N GLY A 368 2.65 4.51 38.61
CA GLY A 368 1.43 5.09 39.17
C GLY A 368 1.50 6.62 39.31
N GLY A 369 0.51 7.30 38.70
CA GLY A 369 0.37 8.75 38.77
C GLY A 369 1.07 9.53 37.64
N VAL A 370 1.72 8.84 36.70
CA VAL A 370 2.32 9.46 35.50
C VAL A 370 1.35 9.32 34.34
N SER A 371 1.06 10.38 33.61
CA SER A 371 0.31 10.37 32.35
C SER A 371 1.26 10.48 31.15
N PHE A 372 0.76 10.20 29.94
CA PHE A 372 1.56 10.43 28.73
C PHE A 372 1.87 11.90 28.50
N ALA A 373 1.01 12.81 29.00
CA ALA A 373 1.22 14.25 28.91
C ALA A 373 2.34 14.77 29.85
N ASP A 374 2.71 13.99 30.87
CA ASP A 374 3.77 14.36 31.82
C ASP A 374 5.17 13.93 31.34
N LEU A 375 5.27 13.27 30.16
CA LEU A 375 6.51 12.73 29.62
C LEU A 375 7.22 13.77 28.73
N ASP A 376 8.02 14.64 29.34
CA ASP A 376 8.83 15.63 28.60
C ASP A 376 10.03 15.01 27.85
N ASP A 377 10.47 13.81 28.27
CA ASP A 377 11.60 13.09 27.71
C ASP A 377 11.17 11.66 27.33
N PRO A 378 11.38 11.21 26.08
CA PRO A 378 11.12 9.83 25.66
C PRO A 378 11.79 8.75 26.54
N LEU A 379 12.91 9.07 27.19
CA LEU A 379 13.59 8.14 28.11
C LEU A 379 12.78 7.84 29.37
N GLN A 380 11.89 8.73 29.78
CA GLN A 380 10.98 8.51 30.93
C GLN A 380 9.97 7.39 30.65
N PHE A 381 9.80 7.02 29.36
CA PHE A 381 8.93 5.92 28.93
C PHE A 381 9.57 4.53 29.17
N LEU A 382 10.90 4.45 29.22
CA LEU A 382 11.62 3.18 29.35
C LEU A 382 11.23 2.34 30.58
N PRO A 383 10.99 2.90 31.79
CA PRO A 383 10.57 2.10 32.95
C PRO A 383 9.20 1.42 32.79
N ALA A 384 8.37 1.90 31.83
CA ALA A 384 7.09 1.27 31.54
C ALA A 384 7.23 -0.05 30.79
N PHE A 385 8.42 -0.36 30.29
CA PHE A 385 8.70 -1.60 29.56
C PHE A 385 9.57 -2.54 30.38
N ASN A 386 9.27 -3.83 30.24
CA ASN A 386 10.23 -4.88 30.53
C ASN A 386 10.78 -5.42 29.19
N GLY A 387 12.06 -5.71 29.14
CA GLY A 387 12.66 -6.16 27.89
C GLY A 387 13.85 -7.10 28.13
N ALA A 388 14.09 -7.93 27.11
CA ALA A 388 15.27 -8.77 27.01
C ALA A 388 15.83 -8.69 25.59
N VAL A 389 17.16 -8.57 25.51
CA VAL A 389 17.90 -8.70 24.24
C VAL A 389 18.91 -9.83 24.42
N ASN A 390 18.78 -10.86 23.62
CA ASN A 390 19.62 -12.05 23.68
C ASN A 390 20.33 -12.24 22.33
N PRO A 391 21.54 -11.71 22.14
CA PRO A 391 22.37 -12.07 21.00
C PRO A 391 23.05 -13.43 21.27
N VAL A 392 22.84 -14.40 20.40
CA VAL A 392 23.50 -15.70 20.48
C VAL A 392 24.20 -16.00 19.17
N SER A 393 25.49 -16.23 19.24
CA SER A 393 26.31 -16.65 18.10
C SER A 393 26.83 -18.05 18.37
N TYR A 394 26.43 -19.02 17.54
CA TYR A 394 26.98 -20.38 17.56
C TYR A 394 28.15 -20.47 16.59
N THR A 395 29.37 -20.25 17.07
CA THR A 395 30.56 -20.57 16.30
C THR A 395 30.97 -22.02 16.61
N HIS A 396 30.57 -22.97 15.78
CA HIS A 396 31.22 -24.25 15.72
C HIS A 396 32.59 -24.11 14.98
N LEU A 397 33.54 -23.47 15.59
CA LEU A 397 34.93 -23.63 15.24
C LEU A 397 35.39 -25.02 15.72
N THR A 398 35.09 -26.05 14.95
CA THR A 398 35.89 -27.30 15.03
C THR A 398 37.25 -26.98 14.47
N LEU A 399 38.16 -26.55 15.33
CA LEU A 399 39.57 -26.55 15.05
C LEU A 399 39.97 -28.01 14.67
N PRO A 400 40.55 -28.25 13.50
CA PRO A 400 41.06 -29.58 13.21
C PRO A 400 42.25 -29.82 14.14
N THR A 401 42.02 -30.57 15.21
CA THR A 401 43.09 -31.15 16.02
C THR A 401 43.82 -32.21 15.19
N LYS A 402 44.75 -31.79 14.37
CA LYS A 402 45.82 -32.62 13.87
C LYS A 402 47.15 -32.14 14.45
N CYS A 403 47.35 -32.36 15.73
CA CYS A 403 48.67 -32.60 16.27
C CYS A 403 48.97 -34.08 16.08
N ARG A 404 49.75 -34.46 15.07
CA ARG A 404 50.56 -35.70 15.05
C ARG A 404 51.96 -35.32 15.53
N VAL A 405 52.32 -35.87 16.64
CA VAL A 405 53.73 -36.06 17.10
C VAL A 405 54.46 -37.00 16.16
#